data_4a92b1bcd6e6d88b5391961e39654b33
#
_entry.id   4a92b1bcd6e6d88b5391961e39654b33
#
_cell.length_a   1.000
_cell.length_b   1.000
_cell.length_c   1.000
_cell.angle_alpha   90.00
_cell.angle_beta   90.00
_cell.angle_gamma   90.00
#
_symmetry.space_group_name_H-M   'P 1'
#
loop_
_entity.id
_entity.type
_entity.pdbx_description
1 polymer ?
#
loop_
_entity_poly.entity_id
_entity_poly.type
_entity_poly.pdbx_seq_one_letter_code
_entity_poly.pdbx_strand_id
1 'polypeptide(L)'
;MLFRSYTYEVLYKITNKEKYLDYAKKHYKILKKAITRDNSFDLVYGNAGAVITLINMYQLTGNKEYIASAEIAGDIIVNAQEKEGSIKGGWNGDGRTSPLAGFSHGASGIVLALAKLWQVTQKEEYLLSLLDGIKFENSLFVKEKGNWKDERVYAGEKASDGGSFTVAWCHGAAGILLSRSKVNVILNGRYSDLIENDIKVAVNRSE
;
A
#
# COMPACT_ATOMS: atom_id res chain seq x y z
N MET A 1 10.23 -11.86 0.83
CA MET A 1 11.44 -11.15 1.31
C MET A 1 11.10 -10.01 2.24
N LEU A 2 10.14 -9.16 1.92
CA LEU A 2 9.66 -8.01 2.71
C LEU A 2 9.22 -8.40 4.13
N PHE A 3 8.42 -9.45 4.28
CA PHE A 3 7.99 -9.95 5.59
C PHE A 3 9.14 -10.27 6.54
N ARG A 4 10.26 -10.80 6.04
CA ARG A 4 11.41 -11.11 6.91
C ARG A 4 12.07 -9.85 7.44
N SER A 5 12.25 -8.82 6.60
CA SER A 5 12.81 -7.53 7.04
C SER A 5 11.91 -6.90 8.09
N TYR A 6 10.62 -6.79 7.81
CA TYR A 6 9.63 -6.26 8.75
C TYR A 6 9.59 -7.05 10.07
N THR A 7 9.63 -8.39 10.02
CA THR A 7 9.66 -9.22 11.23
C THR A 7 10.89 -8.92 12.09
N TYR A 8 12.07 -8.77 11.50
CA TYR A 8 13.28 -8.43 12.26
C TYR A 8 13.23 -7.02 12.86
N GLU A 9 12.65 -6.05 12.16
CA GLU A 9 12.40 -4.70 12.70
C GLU A 9 11.50 -4.75 13.93
N VAL A 10 10.39 -5.50 13.85
CA VAL A 10 9.45 -5.68 14.98
C VAL A 10 10.14 -6.40 16.15
N LEU A 11 10.89 -7.47 15.87
CA LEU A 11 11.64 -8.19 16.91
C LEU A 11 12.69 -7.30 17.57
N TYR A 12 13.36 -6.44 16.83
CA TYR A 12 14.28 -5.46 17.40
C TYR A 12 13.55 -4.47 18.32
N LYS A 13 12.44 -3.89 17.85
CA LYS A 13 11.63 -2.94 18.65
C LYS A 13 11.13 -3.55 19.96
N ILE A 14 10.73 -4.82 19.96
CA ILE A 14 10.19 -5.51 21.14
C ILE A 14 11.29 -5.96 22.10
N THR A 15 12.41 -6.47 21.56
CA THR A 15 13.42 -7.16 22.37
C THR A 15 14.67 -6.34 22.63
N ASN A 16 14.88 -5.27 21.90
CA ASN A 16 16.07 -4.42 21.88
C ASN A 16 17.38 -5.21 21.64
N LYS A 17 17.30 -6.38 20.95
CA LYS A 17 18.46 -7.21 20.68
C LYS A 17 19.09 -6.87 19.32
N GLU A 18 20.31 -6.34 19.31
CA GLU A 18 21.04 -5.90 18.12
C GLU A 18 21.09 -6.92 16.98
N LYS A 19 21.13 -8.22 17.30
CA LYS A 19 21.12 -9.27 16.28
C LYS A 19 19.96 -9.17 15.29
N TYR A 20 18.78 -8.68 15.74
CA TYR A 20 17.62 -8.52 14.86
C TYR A 20 17.78 -7.31 13.95
N LEU A 21 18.38 -6.23 14.43
CA LEU A 21 18.72 -5.09 13.60
C LEU A 21 19.76 -5.47 12.53
N ASP A 22 20.75 -6.29 12.88
CA ASP A 22 21.74 -6.77 11.93
C ASP A 22 21.12 -7.69 10.85
N TYR A 23 20.15 -8.52 11.22
CA TYR A 23 19.40 -9.28 10.24
C TYR A 23 18.58 -8.38 9.31
N ALA A 24 17.90 -7.36 9.83
CA ALA A 24 17.18 -6.39 9.02
C ALA A 24 18.12 -5.67 8.03
N LYS A 25 19.30 -5.21 8.48
CA LYS A 25 20.34 -4.59 7.63
C LYS A 25 20.86 -5.54 6.53
N LYS A 26 21.02 -6.84 6.83
CA LYS A 26 21.40 -7.84 5.80
C LYS A 26 20.33 -7.99 4.73
N HIS A 27 19.06 -8.03 5.14
CA HIS A 27 17.92 -8.12 4.22
C HIS A 27 17.76 -6.87 3.36
N TYR A 28 18.06 -5.68 3.89
CA TYR A 28 18.05 -4.45 3.12
C TYR A 28 18.93 -4.51 1.87
N LYS A 29 20.15 -5.08 1.96
CA LYS A 29 21.05 -5.19 0.80
C LYS A 29 20.42 -5.99 -0.35
N ILE A 30 19.57 -6.96 -0.02
CA ILE A 30 18.86 -7.77 -1.00
C ILE A 30 17.64 -7.00 -1.53
N LEU A 31 16.90 -6.34 -0.66
CA LEU A 31 15.75 -5.52 -0.99
C LEU A 31 16.13 -4.39 -1.98
N LYS A 32 17.22 -3.68 -1.72
CA LYS A 32 17.73 -2.61 -2.60
C LYS A 32 17.95 -3.08 -4.04
N LYS A 33 18.41 -4.32 -4.24
CA LYS A 33 18.58 -4.91 -5.57
C LYS A 33 17.28 -5.35 -6.23
N ALA A 34 16.25 -5.63 -5.43
CA ALA A 34 14.96 -6.07 -5.92
C ALA A 34 14.08 -4.90 -6.40
N ILE A 35 14.13 -3.75 -5.74
CA ILE A 35 13.31 -2.56 -6.03
C ILE A 35 13.28 -2.20 -7.53
N THR A 36 14.43 -2.19 -8.19
CA THR A 36 14.54 -1.78 -9.61
C THR A 36 14.20 -2.88 -10.60
N ARG A 37 13.96 -4.11 -10.15
CA ARG A 37 13.70 -5.28 -11.00
C ARG A 37 12.26 -5.77 -10.93
N ASP A 38 11.50 -5.21 -9.99
CA ASP A 38 10.17 -5.70 -9.66
C ASP A 38 9.11 -4.80 -10.30
N ASN A 39 8.18 -5.40 -11.05
CA ASN A 39 7.00 -4.76 -11.60
C ASN A 39 5.78 -4.95 -10.66
N SER A 40 5.97 -5.48 -9.46
CA SER A 40 4.95 -5.55 -8.44
C SER A 40 4.95 -4.27 -7.62
N PHE A 41 3.77 -3.65 -7.46
CA PHE A 41 3.63 -2.38 -6.74
C PHE A 41 3.02 -2.56 -5.36
N ASP A 42 2.51 -3.74 -5.05
CA ASP A 42 1.70 -4.02 -3.87
C ASP A 42 2.50 -4.03 -2.54
N LEU A 43 1.74 -4.17 -1.43
CA LEU A 43 2.30 -4.16 -0.08
C LEU A 43 3.05 -5.45 0.26
N VAL A 44 2.62 -6.59 -0.30
CA VAL A 44 3.07 -7.92 0.14
C VAL A 44 4.34 -8.34 -0.59
N TYR A 45 4.39 -8.13 -1.88
CA TYR A 45 5.50 -8.57 -2.74
C TYR A 45 6.23 -7.42 -3.41
N GLY A 46 5.62 -6.22 -3.48
CA GLY A 46 6.04 -5.14 -4.36
C GLY A 46 6.71 -3.95 -3.66
N ASN A 47 6.86 -2.90 -4.45
CA ASN A 47 7.56 -1.68 -4.06
C ASN A 47 6.88 -0.93 -2.89
N ALA A 48 5.55 -1.03 -2.69
CA ALA A 48 4.88 -0.41 -1.53
C ALA A 48 5.37 -1.00 -0.20
N GLY A 49 5.51 -2.33 -0.13
CA GLY A 49 6.09 -2.96 1.04
C GLY A 49 7.55 -2.59 1.26
N ALA A 50 8.32 -2.42 0.17
CA ALA A 50 9.69 -1.94 0.24
C ALA A 50 9.77 -0.53 0.85
N VAL A 51 8.93 0.40 0.39
CA VAL A 51 8.84 1.77 0.94
C VAL A 51 8.61 1.74 2.44
N ILE A 52 7.63 0.98 2.93
CA ILE A 52 7.31 0.92 4.37
C ILE A 52 8.49 0.36 5.17
N THR A 53 9.10 -0.73 4.72
CA THR A 53 10.27 -1.33 5.36
C THR A 53 11.44 -0.35 5.43
N LEU A 54 11.73 0.35 4.34
CA LEU A 54 12.84 1.31 4.27
C LEU A 54 12.62 2.53 5.17
N ILE A 55 11.39 3.05 5.25
CA ILE A 55 11.05 4.15 6.17
C ILE A 55 11.22 3.69 7.62
N ASN A 56 10.78 2.49 7.97
CA ASN A 56 10.98 1.93 9.30
C ASN A 56 12.47 1.79 9.64
N MET A 57 13.30 1.30 8.70
CA MET A 57 14.74 1.20 8.89
C MET A 57 15.39 2.58 9.08
N TYR A 58 14.95 3.60 8.35
CA TYR A 58 15.40 4.98 8.59
C TYR A 58 15.05 5.44 9.99
N GLN A 59 13.81 5.23 10.44
CA GLN A 59 13.36 5.61 11.78
C GLN A 59 14.15 4.91 12.89
N LEU A 60 14.59 3.68 12.66
CA LEU A 60 15.39 2.90 13.62
C LEU A 60 16.86 3.30 13.66
N THR A 61 17.43 3.73 12.53
CA THR A 61 18.89 3.86 12.39
C THR A 61 19.37 5.29 12.13
N GLY A 62 18.47 6.17 11.68
CA GLY A 62 18.84 7.51 11.20
C GLY A 62 19.59 7.55 9.87
N ASN A 63 19.86 6.37 9.25
CA ASN A 63 20.63 6.33 8.01
C ASN A 63 19.78 6.77 6.80
N LYS A 64 20.14 7.91 6.19
CA LYS A 64 19.45 8.51 5.05
C LYS A 64 19.48 7.66 3.76
N GLU A 65 20.38 6.69 3.66
CA GLU A 65 20.40 5.77 2.51
C GLU A 65 19.07 4.99 2.37
N TYR A 66 18.41 4.72 3.49
CA TYR A 66 17.09 4.06 3.47
C TYR A 66 16.03 4.95 2.85
N ILE A 67 16.02 6.27 3.15
CA ILE A 67 15.09 7.21 2.50
C ILE A 67 15.38 7.32 1.02
N ALA A 68 16.62 7.47 0.60
CA ALA A 68 16.96 7.52 -0.82
C ALA A 68 16.48 6.26 -1.58
N SER A 69 16.60 5.08 -0.96
CA SER A 69 16.10 3.84 -1.54
C SER A 69 14.56 3.76 -1.53
N ALA A 70 13.90 4.32 -0.52
CA ALA A 70 12.44 4.42 -0.46
C ALA A 70 11.88 5.36 -1.54
N GLU A 71 12.58 6.46 -1.83
CA GLU A 71 12.23 7.37 -2.92
C GLU A 71 12.32 6.67 -4.28
N ILE A 72 13.37 5.89 -4.54
CA ILE A 72 13.46 5.11 -5.79
C ILE A 72 12.23 4.18 -5.93
N ALA A 73 11.85 3.47 -4.87
CA ALA A 73 10.67 2.61 -4.90
C ALA A 73 9.36 3.41 -5.07
N GLY A 74 9.25 4.57 -4.42
CA GLY A 74 8.12 5.48 -4.53
C GLY A 74 7.98 6.06 -5.94
N ASP A 75 9.09 6.47 -6.56
CA ASP A 75 9.09 7.00 -7.92
C ASP A 75 8.65 5.94 -8.94
N ILE A 76 9.05 4.68 -8.75
CA ILE A 76 8.57 3.56 -9.57
C ILE A 76 7.04 3.42 -9.44
N ILE A 77 6.51 3.49 -8.22
CA ILE A 77 5.06 3.44 -7.96
C ILE A 77 4.34 4.60 -8.65
N VAL A 78 4.81 5.84 -8.47
CA VAL A 78 4.19 7.04 -9.07
C VAL A 78 4.19 6.97 -10.59
N ASN A 79 5.29 6.52 -11.18
CA ASN A 79 5.43 6.39 -12.64
C ASN A 79 4.55 5.28 -13.23
N ALA A 80 4.29 4.23 -12.46
CA ALA A 80 3.45 3.10 -12.89
C ALA A 80 1.94 3.33 -12.67
N GLN A 81 1.55 4.43 -12.03
CA GLN A 81 0.14 4.75 -11.81
C GLN A 81 -0.55 5.09 -13.13
N GLU A 82 -1.72 4.51 -13.37
CA GLU A 82 -2.56 4.80 -14.52
C GLU A 82 -3.04 6.27 -14.51
N LYS A 83 -2.85 6.96 -15.63
CA LYS A 83 -3.09 8.41 -15.72
C LYS A 83 -4.43 8.77 -16.36
N GLU A 84 -5.06 7.83 -17.07
CA GLU A 84 -6.25 8.06 -17.87
C GLU A 84 -7.26 6.91 -17.79
N GLY A 85 -8.44 7.12 -18.36
CA GLY A 85 -9.48 6.10 -18.47
C GLY A 85 -10.17 5.73 -17.16
N SER A 86 -10.91 4.62 -17.19
CA SER A 86 -11.70 4.13 -16.06
C SER A 86 -10.88 3.60 -14.89
N ILE A 87 -9.59 3.31 -15.12
CA ILE A 87 -8.66 2.82 -14.12
C ILE A 87 -7.67 3.89 -13.64
N LYS A 88 -7.90 5.14 -14.01
CA LYS A 88 -7.08 6.27 -13.57
C LYS A 88 -6.89 6.28 -12.05
N GLY A 89 -5.64 6.41 -11.62
CA GLY A 89 -5.25 6.39 -10.21
C GLY A 89 -4.95 4.99 -9.67
N GLY A 90 -5.27 3.93 -10.42
CA GLY A 90 -4.94 2.55 -10.07
C GLY A 90 -3.53 2.13 -10.47
N TRP A 91 -3.13 0.93 -10.06
CA TRP A 91 -1.85 0.31 -10.42
C TRP A 91 -2.08 -1.09 -10.96
N ASN A 92 -1.71 -1.28 -12.22
CA ASN A 92 -1.83 -2.56 -12.91
C ASN A 92 -0.44 -3.23 -12.98
N GLY A 93 -0.18 -4.16 -12.08
CA GLY A 93 1.09 -4.87 -11.96
C GLY A 93 0.94 -6.38 -12.10
N ASP A 94 2.06 -7.08 -12.25
CA ASP A 94 2.15 -8.55 -12.27
C ASP A 94 1.33 -9.23 -13.38
N GLY A 95 1.15 -8.57 -14.54
CA GLY A 95 0.38 -9.11 -15.66
C GLY A 95 -1.12 -9.24 -15.39
N ARG A 96 -1.65 -8.55 -14.39
CA ARG A 96 -3.09 -8.48 -14.12
C ARG A 96 -3.81 -7.68 -15.21
N THR A 97 -5.09 -7.97 -15.37
CA THR A 97 -5.94 -7.28 -16.34
C THR A 97 -6.55 -5.99 -15.78
N SER A 98 -6.59 -5.82 -14.46
CA SER A 98 -7.17 -4.66 -13.78
C SER A 98 -6.47 -4.34 -12.48
N PRO A 99 -6.34 -3.05 -12.11
CA PRO A 99 -5.95 -2.63 -10.78
C PRO A 99 -6.96 -3.09 -9.72
N LEU A 100 -6.47 -3.34 -8.51
CA LEU A 100 -7.27 -3.88 -7.41
C LEU A 100 -7.52 -2.85 -6.30
N ALA A 101 -8.67 -2.98 -5.63
CA ALA A 101 -8.89 -2.43 -4.30
C ALA A 101 -8.28 -3.35 -3.22
N GLY A 102 -8.11 -2.82 -2.01
CA GLY A 102 -7.72 -3.59 -0.82
C GLY A 102 -6.27 -3.41 -0.39
N PHE A 103 -5.95 -4.03 0.75
CA PHE A 103 -4.74 -3.68 1.49
C PHE A 103 -3.49 -4.46 1.04
N SER A 104 -3.62 -5.76 0.75
CA SER A 104 -2.44 -6.58 0.46
C SER A 104 -1.89 -6.37 -0.95
N HIS A 105 -2.77 -6.42 -1.95
CA HIS A 105 -2.40 -6.39 -3.36
C HIS A 105 -3.04 -5.25 -4.15
N GLY A 106 -3.77 -4.36 -3.48
CA GLY A 106 -4.51 -3.27 -4.10
C GLY A 106 -4.08 -1.88 -3.68
N ALA A 107 -4.85 -0.91 -4.10
CA ALA A 107 -4.56 0.52 -3.94
C ALA A 107 -4.36 0.94 -2.48
N SER A 108 -5.12 0.39 -1.52
CA SER A 108 -5.00 0.78 -0.10
C SER A 108 -3.61 0.60 0.47
N GLY A 109 -2.91 -0.49 0.15
CA GLY A 109 -1.55 -0.72 0.64
C GLY A 109 -0.55 0.24 0.00
N ILE A 110 -0.71 0.52 -1.28
CA ILE A 110 0.12 1.45 -2.04
C ILE A 110 -0.08 2.89 -1.52
N VAL A 111 -1.33 3.30 -1.33
CA VAL A 111 -1.70 4.61 -0.78
C VAL A 111 -1.07 4.83 0.60
N LEU A 112 -1.10 3.82 1.49
CA LEU A 112 -0.44 3.92 2.79
C LEU A 112 1.07 4.07 2.67
N ALA A 113 1.71 3.36 1.75
CA ALA A 113 3.15 3.47 1.52
C ALA A 113 3.53 4.87 1.03
N LEU A 114 2.79 5.40 0.04
CA LEU A 114 2.99 6.76 -0.47
C LEU A 114 2.73 7.83 0.60
N ALA A 115 1.71 7.66 1.46
CA ALA A 115 1.44 8.57 2.57
C ALA A 115 2.61 8.63 3.56
N LYS A 116 3.18 7.47 3.94
CA LYS A 116 4.36 7.41 4.79
C LYS A 116 5.60 8.04 4.12
N LEU A 117 5.77 7.84 2.82
CA LEU A 117 6.87 8.43 2.08
C LEU A 117 6.72 9.95 1.99
N TRP A 118 5.51 10.44 1.68
CA TRP A 118 5.21 11.86 1.71
C TRP A 118 5.45 12.47 3.10
N GLN A 119 5.05 11.79 4.17
CA GLN A 119 5.26 12.28 5.55
C GLN A 119 6.74 12.60 5.84
N VAL A 120 7.65 11.80 5.31
CA VAL A 120 9.10 11.95 5.55
C VAL A 120 9.75 12.91 4.57
N THR A 121 9.31 12.91 3.30
CA THR A 121 9.99 13.63 2.20
C THR A 121 9.32 14.96 1.86
N GLN A 122 8.03 15.13 2.15
CA GLN A 122 7.17 16.26 1.77
C GLN A 122 7.10 16.51 0.26
N LYS A 123 7.43 15.51 -0.57
CA LYS A 123 7.35 15.61 -2.04
C LYS A 123 5.91 15.51 -2.51
N GLU A 124 5.45 16.50 -3.25
CA GLU A 124 4.04 16.65 -3.67
C GLU A 124 3.57 15.52 -4.59
N GLU A 125 4.46 14.99 -5.42
CA GLU A 125 4.11 13.86 -6.31
C GLU A 125 3.58 12.64 -5.57
N TYR A 126 4.08 12.33 -4.37
CA TYR A 126 3.57 11.23 -3.56
C TYR A 126 2.18 11.54 -2.99
N LEU A 127 1.92 12.79 -2.61
CA LEU A 127 0.61 13.24 -2.15
C LEU A 127 -0.44 13.16 -3.27
N LEU A 128 -0.13 13.69 -4.43
CA LEU A 128 -1.03 13.66 -5.58
C LEU A 128 -1.35 12.23 -6.01
N SER A 129 -0.34 11.38 -6.09
CA SER A 129 -0.51 9.97 -6.47
C SER A 129 -1.37 9.20 -5.47
N LEU A 130 -1.16 9.38 -4.15
CA LEU A 130 -1.99 8.72 -3.14
C LEU A 130 -3.45 9.19 -3.19
N LEU A 131 -3.71 10.49 -3.43
CA LEU A 131 -5.07 11.02 -3.53
C LEU A 131 -5.80 10.45 -4.76
N ASP A 132 -5.12 10.33 -5.88
CA ASP A 132 -5.69 9.69 -7.07
C ASP A 132 -5.92 8.18 -6.85
N GLY A 133 -5.04 7.51 -6.10
CA GLY A 133 -5.23 6.12 -5.68
C GLY A 133 -6.46 5.93 -4.79
N ILE A 134 -6.75 6.86 -3.88
CA ILE A 134 -7.98 6.85 -3.07
C ILE A 134 -9.22 7.00 -3.95
N LYS A 135 -9.20 7.96 -4.89
CA LYS A 135 -10.32 8.18 -5.83
C LYS A 135 -10.58 6.95 -6.70
N PHE A 136 -9.50 6.34 -7.21
CA PHE A 136 -9.60 5.07 -7.95
C PHE A 136 -10.28 3.99 -7.09
N GLU A 137 -9.78 3.75 -5.88
CA GLU A 137 -10.36 2.72 -5.02
C GLU A 137 -11.82 3.01 -4.68
N ASN A 138 -12.20 4.29 -4.46
CA ASN A 138 -13.57 4.69 -4.22
C ASN A 138 -14.48 4.45 -5.44
N SER A 139 -13.96 4.46 -6.66
CA SER A 139 -14.73 4.10 -7.86
C SER A 139 -15.16 2.63 -7.90
N LEU A 140 -14.48 1.77 -7.15
CA LEU A 140 -14.81 0.35 -7.01
C LEU A 140 -15.82 0.06 -5.89
N PHE A 141 -16.27 1.10 -5.16
CA PHE A 141 -17.26 0.94 -4.10
C PHE A 141 -18.66 0.71 -4.67
N VAL A 142 -19.33 -0.35 -4.22
CA VAL A 142 -20.70 -0.71 -4.61
C VAL A 142 -21.61 -0.49 -3.41
N LYS A 143 -22.44 0.55 -3.49
CA LYS A 143 -23.31 1.01 -2.39
C LYS A 143 -24.26 -0.07 -1.89
N GLU A 144 -24.87 -0.84 -2.81
CA GLU A 144 -25.82 -1.92 -2.51
C GLU A 144 -25.17 -3.09 -1.76
N LYS A 145 -23.86 -3.22 -1.89
CA LYS A 145 -23.06 -4.24 -1.19
C LYS A 145 -22.39 -3.70 0.06
N GLY A 146 -22.32 -2.37 0.22
CA GLY A 146 -21.60 -1.71 1.30
C GLY A 146 -20.11 -2.09 1.33
N ASN A 147 -19.51 -2.41 0.18
CA ASN A 147 -18.13 -2.90 0.09
C ASN A 147 -17.52 -2.58 -1.28
N TRP A 148 -16.21 -2.68 -1.35
CA TRP A 148 -15.44 -2.51 -2.58
C TRP A 148 -15.37 -3.80 -3.38
N LYS A 149 -15.53 -3.67 -4.70
CA LYS A 149 -15.48 -4.79 -5.64
C LYS A 149 -14.06 -5.37 -5.70
N ASP A 150 -13.97 -6.68 -5.61
CA ASP A 150 -12.76 -7.45 -5.87
C ASP A 150 -12.82 -7.99 -7.30
N GLU A 151 -12.00 -7.43 -8.17
CA GLU A 151 -11.95 -7.79 -9.59
C GLU A 151 -10.96 -8.90 -9.93
N ARG A 152 -10.41 -9.58 -8.91
CA ARG A 152 -9.51 -10.71 -9.16
C ARG A 152 -10.26 -11.86 -9.81
N VAL A 153 -9.68 -12.31 -10.93
CA VAL A 153 -10.09 -13.56 -11.56
C VAL A 153 -8.96 -14.56 -11.35
N TYR A 154 -9.25 -15.65 -10.68
CA TYR A 154 -8.27 -16.72 -10.52
C TYR A 154 -8.15 -17.54 -11.80
N ALA A 155 -6.97 -18.11 -12.06
CA ALA A 155 -6.73 -18.91 -13.26
C ALA A 155 -7.74 -20.09 -13.33
N GLY A 156 -8.53 -20.13 -14.42
CA GLY A 156 -9.58 -21.13 -14.62
C GLY A 156 -10.98 -20.75 -14.14
N GLU A 157 -11.14 -19.59 -13.49
CA GLU A 157 -12.45 -19.07 -13.10
C GLU A 157 -12.97 -18.08 -14.16
N LYS A 158 -14.28 -18.10 -14.40
CA LYS A 158 -14.94 -17.01 -15.13
C LYS A 158 -15.13 -15.84 -14.16
N ALA A 159 -14.85 -14.63 -14.63
CA ALA A 159 -15.24 -13.43 -13.89
C ALA A 159 -16.74 -13.55 -13.54
N SER A 160 -17.06 -13.46 -12.24
CA SER A 160 -18.48 -13.46 -11.85
C SER A 160 -19.13 -12.19 -12.37
N ASP A 161 -20.32 -12.28 -12.96
CA ASP A 161 -21.11 -11.10 -13.30
C ASP A 161 -21.33 -10.28 -12.02
N GLY A 162 -20.60 -9.17 -11.88
CA GLY A 162 -20.67 -8.28 -10.72
C GLY A 162 -19.48 -8.32 -9.75
N GLY A 163 -18.49 -9.21 -9.92
CA GLY A 163 -17.31 -9.32 -9.05
C GLY A 163 -17.56 -9.99 -7.70
N SER A 164 -16.53 -10.17 -6.90
CA SER A 164 -16.65 -10.67 -5.52
C SER A 164 -16.54 -9.52 -4.50
N PHE A 165 -17.06 -9.75 -3.28
CA PHE A 165 -17.11 -8.75 -2.20
C PHE A 165 -16.55 -9.35 -0.90
N THR A 166 -15.28 -9.66 -0.91
CA THR A 166 -14.57 -10.24 0.24
C THR A 166 -14.46 -9.24 1.38
N VAL A 167 -14.69 -9.68 2.61
CA VAL A 167 -14.42 -8.91 3.84
C VAL A 167 -13.28 -9.58 4.58
N ALA A 168 -12.06 -9.11 4.34
CA ALA A 168 -10.85 -9.61 4.96
C ALA A 168 -9.83 -8.49 5.13
N TRP A 169 -8.83 -8.70 6.00
CA TRP A 169 -7.75 -7.73 6.18
C TRP A 169 -6.97 -7.44 4.89
N CYS A 170 -6.90 -8.40 4.00
CA CYS A 170 -6.16 -8.29 2.75
C CYS A 170 -7.01 -7.67 1.62
N HIS A 171 -8.33 -7.85 1.64
CA HIS A 171 -9.26 -7.35 0.62
C HIS A 171 -10.57 -6.87 1.23
N GLY A 172 -11.11 -5.79 0.64
CA GLY A 172 -12.40 -5.22 1.07
C GLY A 172 -12.29 -4.34 2.31
N ALA A 173 -13.43 -4.11 2.95
CA ALA A 173 -13.64 -3.07 3.94
C ALA A 173 -12.62 -3.05 5.09
N ALA A 174 -12.29 -4.19 5.68
CA ALA A 174 -11.39 -4.25 6.84
C ALA A 174 -9.97 -3.76 6.52
N GLY A 175 -9.41 -4.17 5.38
CA GLY A 175 -8.09 -3.69 4.96
C GLY A 175 -8.09 -2.23 4.53
N ILE A 176 -9.16 -1.79 3.87
CA ILE A 176 -9.36 -0.41 3.46
C ILE A 176 -9.47 0.49 4.70
N LEU A 177 -10.24 0.10 5.73
CA LEU A 177 -10.32 0.80 7.00
C LEU A 177 -8.93 0.99 7.63
N LEU A 178 -8.12 -0.07 7.67
CA LEU A 178 -6.76 -0.02 8.20
C LEU A 178 -5.89 1.02 7.48
N SER A 179 -5.98 1.07 6.16
CA SER A 179 -5.26 2.06 5.34
C SER A 179 -5.78 3.47 5.60
N ARG A 180 -7.09 3.69 5.44
CA ARG A 180 -7.73 5.01 5.55
C ARG A 180 -7.50 5.65 6.91
N SER A 181 -7.63 4.88 7.99
CA SER A 181 -7.39 5.38 9.35
C SER A 181 -5.96 5.90 9.51
N LYS A 182 -4.96 5.15 9.03
CA LYS A 182 -3.56 5.56 9.11
C LYS A 182 -3.24 6.75 8.21
N VAL A 183 -3.77 6.75 6.99
CA VAL A 183 -3.59 7.85 6.03
C VAL A 183 -4.21 9.14 6.57
N ASN A 184 -5.41 9.09 7.14
CA ASN A 184 -6.06 10.26 7.74
C ASN A 184 -5.21 10.88 8.86
N VAL A 185 -4.61 10.06 9.72
CA VAL A 185 -3.68 10.54 10.76
C VAL A 185 -2.43 11.17 10.14
N ILE A 186 -1.82 10.54 9.14
CA ILE A 186 -0.63 11.07 8.46
C ILE A 186 -0.92 12.42 7.78
N LEU A 187 -2.08 12.57 7.17
CA LEU A 187 -2.51 13.79 6.48
C LEU A 187 -3.09 14.86 7.43
N ASN A 188 -3.10 14.61 8.75
CA ASN A 188 -3.67 15.50 9.77
C ASN A 188 -5.11 15.95 9.46
N GLY A 189 -5.93 15.06 8.93
CA GLY A 189 -7.33 15.31 8.57
C GLY A 189 -7.56 16.25 7.38
N ARG A 190 -6.53 16.66 6.65
CA ARG A 190 -6.67 17.63 5.52
C ARG A 190 -7.60 17.18 4.42
N TYR A 191 -7.83 15.88 4.28
CA TYR A 191 -8.66 15.27 3.25
C TYR A 191 -9.76 14.40 3.86
N SER A 192 -10.25 14.79 5.03
CA SER A 192 -11.28 14.04 5.77
C SER A 192 -12.53 13.78 4.91
N ASP A 193 -12.97 14.74 4.11
CA ASP A 193 -14.14 14.58 3.23
C ASP A 193 -13.98 13.40 2.25
N LEU A 194 -12.75 13.11 1.83
CA LEU A 194 -12.45 11.99 0.94
C LEU A 194 -12.34 10.65 1.67
N ILE A 195 -11.97 10.66 2.94
CA ILE A 195 -11.54 9.48 3.70
C ILE A 195 -12.56 9.05 4.75
N GLU A 196 -13.25 9.98 5.42
CA GLU A 196 -14.12 9.67 6.56
C GLU A 196 -15.33 8.83 6.19
N ASN A 197 -15.90 9.05 5.00
CA ASN A 197 -17.00 8.22 4.54
C ASN A 197 -16.55 6.77 4.33
N ASP A 198 -15.35 6.56 3.78
CA ASP A 198 -14.77 5.22 3.59
C ASP A 198 -14.54 4.54 4.94
N ILE A 199 -14.06 5.28 5.95
CA ILE A 199 -13.87 4.76 7.31
C ILE A 199 -15.21 4.33 7.90
N LYS A 200 -16.25 5.16 7.83
CA LYS A 200 -17.59 4.84 8.36
C LYS A 200 -18.19 3.59 7.70
N VAL A 201 -18.11 3.52 6.38
CA VAL A 201 -18.60 2.36 5.62
C VAL A 201 -17.85 1.10 5.99
N ALA A 202 -16.51 1.19 6.08
CA ALA A 202 -15.67 0.05 6.39
C ALA A 202 -15.87 -0.46 7.83
N VAL A 203 -16.10 0.43 8.81
CA VAL A 203 -16.47 0.05 10.18
C VAL A 203 -17.77 -0.75 10.18
N ASN A 204 -18.83 -0.18 9.60
CA ASN A 204 -20.15 -0.84 9.57
C ASN A 204 -20.14 -2.21 8.87
N ARG A 205 -19.21 -2.42 7.93
CA ARG A 205 -19.11 -3.69 7.19
C ARG A 205 -18.24 -4.72 7.90
N SER A 206 -17.37 -4.28 8.78
CA SER A 206 -16.42 -5.14 9.50
C SER A 206 -16.98 -5.69 10.82
N GLU A 207 -18.10 -5.15 11.29
CA GLU A 207 -18.92 -5.65 12.40
C GLU A 207 -19.81 -6.80 11.93
#